data_c7f9e54f4c7268e01c66668e6a5570e6
#
_entry.id   c7f9e54f4c7268e01c66668e6a5570e6
#
_cell.length_a   1.000
_cell.length_b   1.000
_cell.length_c   1.000
_cell.angle_alpha   90.00
_cell.angle_beta   90.00
_cell.angle_gamma   90.00
#
_symmetry.space_group_name_H-M   'P 1'
#
loop_
_entity.id
_entity.type
_entity.pdbx_description
1 polymer ?
#
loop_
_entity_poly.entity_id
_entity_poly.type
_entity_poly.pdbx_seq_one_letter_code
_entity_poly.pdbx_strand_id
1 'polypeptide(L)'
;NSKIMAIKAAQYSGVLTTADIAEGIIYAVDNGADVINMSFGGYGRSQVEQDALAIAYSQAVLVAAAGNDGKPNQASCLGAPMYPASHAWVLGVMARKELPNAKGDYLAGFSNRECVSSNGIEYELMAPGAEIWSTLPDNSYSAWSGTSMAAPVVAGMAVLARTRWPDKSTYSSRFIMGPVG
;
A
#
# COMPACT_ATOMS: atom_id res chain seq x y z
N ASN A 1 -7.59 -0.13 -20.94
CA ASN A 1 -7.31 -1.56 -20.65
C ASN A 1 -6.01 -1.66 -19.86
N SER A 2 -6.11 -2.01 -18.56
CA SER A 2 -4.94 -2.26 -17.72
C SER A 2 -4.48 -3.70 -17.83
N LYS A 3 -3.20 -3.95 -17.65
CA LYS A 3 -2.62 -5.29 -17.58
C LYS A 3 -2.16 -5.55 -16.15
N ILE A 4 -2.21 -6.80 -15.72
CA ILE A 4 -1.70 -7.22 -14.42
C ILE A 4 -0.37 -7.95 -14.63
N MET A 5 0.67 -7.47 -13.93
CA MET A 5 1.96 -8.13 -13.80
C MET A 5 1.98 -8.85 -12.45
N ALA A 6 1.81 -10.17 -12.46
CA ALA A 6 1.85 -10.97 -11.25
C ALA A 6 3.30 -11.32 -10.91
N ILE A 7 3.82 -10.79 -9.79
CA ILE A 7 5.17 -11.04 -9.30
C ILE A 7 5.09 -11.93 -8.08
N LYS A 8 5.64 -13.15 -8.19
CA LYS A 8 5.76 -14.08 -7.06
C LYS A 8 7.07 -13.80 -6.34
N ALA A 9 7.03 -12.90 -5.35
CA ALA A 9 8.17 -12.61 -4.49
C ALA A 9 8.24 -13.52 -3.25
N ALA A 10 7.10 -14.05 -2.78
CA ALA A 10 7.09 -14.94 -1.62
C ALA A 10 7.71 -16.31 -1.94
N GLN A 11 8.49 -16.82 -1.00
CA GLN A 11 8.97 -18.20 -1.01
C GLN A 11 7.80 -19.18 -0.90
N TYR A 12 8.06 -20.48 -1.13
CA TYR A 12 7.02 -21.52 -1.02
C TYR A 12 6.37 -21.58 0.37
N SER A 13 7.13 -21.22 1.41
CA SER A 13 6.65 -21.10 2.80
C SER A 13 5.75 -19.88 3.06
N GLY A 14 5.57 -18.99 2.08
CA GLY A 14 4.87 -17.72 2.24
C GLY A 14 5.71 -16.60 2.86
N VAL A 15 6.97 -16.88 3.20
CA VAL A 15 7.90 -15.87 3.73
C VAL A 15 8.35 -14.95 2.62
N LEU A 16 8.37 -13.64 2.91
CA LEU A 16 8.96 -12.58 2.08
C LEU A 16 10.21 -12.08 2.78
N THR A 17 11.37 -12.21 2.14
CA THR A 17 12.57 -11.54 2.62
C THR A 17 12.67 -10.13 2.04
N THR A 18 13.42 -9.24 2.68
CA THR A 18 13.66 -7.89 2.15
C THR A 18 14.40 -7.89 0.82
N ALA A 19 15.22 -8.91 0.56
CA ALA A 19 15.87 -9.09 -0.72
C ALA A 19 14.86 -9.46 -1.82
N ASP A 20 13.99 -10.45 -1.56
CA ASP A 20 12.93 -10.86 -2.51
C ASP A 20 11.99 -9.70 -2.84
N ILE A 21 11.65 -8.86 -1.83
CA ILE A 21 10.83 -7.65 -2.00
C ILE A 21 11.55 -6.65 -2.92
N ALA A 22 12.81 -6.34 -2.63
CA ALA A 22 13.58 -5.39 -3.42
C ALA A 22 13.75 -5.85 -4.88
N GLU A 23 14.06 -7.13 -5.08
CA GLU A 23 14.17 -7.74 -6.41
C GLU A 23 12.84 -7.66 -7.17
N GLY A 24 11.72 -7.96 -6.51
CA GLY A 24 10.37 -7.86 -7.10
C GLY A 24 10.00 -6.42 -7.49
N ILE A 25 10.36 -5.43 -6.68
CA ILE A 25 10.13 -4.01 -6.97
C ILE A 25 10.95 -3.57 -8.19
N ILE A 26 12.24 -3.88 -8.24
CA ILE A 26 13.11 -3.54 -9.37
C ILE A 26 12.63 -4.25 -10.64
N TYR A 27 12.32 -5.55 -10.56
CA TYR A 27 11.75 -6.29 -11.68
C TYR A 27 10.50 -5.61 -12.24
N ALA A 28 9.60 -5.14 -11.35
CA ALA A 28 8.37 -4.47 -11.77
C ALA A 28 8.64 -3.23 -12.62
N VAL A 29 9.52 -2.34 -12.17
CA VAL A 29 9.81 -1.10 -12.90
C VAL A 29 10.62 -1.34 -14.17
N ASP A 30 11.56 -2.27 -14.16
CA ASP A 30 12.35 -2.66 -15.33
C ASP A 30 11.47 -3.27 -16.44
N ASN A 31 10.33 -3.84 -16.07
CA ASN A 31 9.33 -4.38 -17.00
C ASN A 31 8.13 -3.45 -17.22
N GLY A 32 8.23 -2.18 -16.84
CA GLY A 32 7.29 -1.13 -17.20
C GLY A 32 6.01 -1.10 -16.37
N ALA A 33 6.06 -1.49 -15.09
CA ALA A 33 4.92 -1.32 -14.20
C ALA A 33 4.68 0.16 -13.89
N ASP A 34 3.47 0.64 -14.13
CA ASP A 34 3.03 2.00 -13.82
C ASP A 34 2.60 2.18 -12.36
N VAL A 35 2.12 1.11 -11.74
CA VAL A 35 1.66 1.06 -10.35
C VAL A 35 2.12 -0.25 -9.72
N ILE A 36 2.67 -0.18 -8.51
CA ILE A 36 3.09 -1.35 -7.74
C ILE A 36 2.22 -1.43 -6.48
N ASN A 37 1.49 -2.54 -6.32
CA ASN A 37 0.72 -2.83 -5.11
C ASN A 37 1.49 -3.81 -4.21
N MET A 38 1.70 -3.40 -2.96
CA MET A 38 2.45 -4.15 -1.95
C MET A 38 1.52 -4.46 -0.76
N SER A 39 0.70 -5.52 -0.90
CA SER A 39 -0.23 -5.96 0.14
C SER A 39 0.46 -6.81 1.22
N PHE A 40 1.63 -6.38 1.66
CA PHE A 40 2.44 -6.98 2.71
C PHE A 40 3.14 -5.90 3.53
N GLY A 41 3.78 -6.28 4.63
CA GLY A 41 4.61 -5.36 5.40
C GLY A 41 5.17 -5.98 6.69
N GLY A 42 6.04 -5.20 7.32
CA GLY A 42 6.67 -5.52 8.59
C GLY A 42 7.10 -4.28 9.36
N TYR A 43 7.41 -4.43 10.63
CA TYR A 43 7.83 -3.31 11.49
C TYR A 43 9.34 -3.01 11.42
N GLY A 44 10.10 -3.80 10.66
CA GLY A 44 11.52 -3.59 10.46
C GLY A 44 11.82 -2.75 9.23
N ARG A 45 12.49 -1.61 9.42
CA ARG A 45 12.99 -0.80 8.30
C ARG A 45 14.19 -1.48 7.65
N SER A 46 14.18 -1.61 6.33
CA SER A 46 15.27 -2.18 5.54
C SER A 46 15.83 -1.14 4.58
N GLN A 47 17.15 -0.96 4.58
CA GLN A 47 17.81 -0.06 3.63
C GLN A 47 17.69 -0.60 2.19
N VAL A 48 17.80 -1.91 2.00
CA VAL A 48 17.67 -2.55 0.68
C VAL A 48 16.29 -2.32 0.08
N GLU A 49 15.22 -2.47 0.90
CA GLU A 49 13.85 -2.17 0.48
C GLU A 49 13.70 -0.67 0.15
N GLN A 50 14.24 0.20 1.01
CA GLN A 50 14.16 1.64 0.81
C GLN A 50 14.84 2.07 -0.50
N ASP A 51 16.01 1.53 -0.82
CA ASP A 51 16.75 1.86 -2.04
C ASP A 51 15.98 1.42 -3.29
N ALA A 52 15.38 0.21 -3.26
CA ALA A 52 14.53 -0.27 -4.36
C ALA A 52 13.29 0.61 -4.56
N LEU A 53 12.64 1.02 -3.47
CA LEU A 53 11.48 1.94 -3.52
C LEU A 53 11.87 3.31 -4.07
N ALA A 54 13.03 3.85 -3.70
CA ALA A 54 13.52 5.13 -4.21
C ALA A 54 13.75 5.08 -5.73
N ILE A 55 14.29 3.99 -6.26
CA ILE A 55 14.45 3.77 -7.69
C ILE A 55 13.07 3.68 -8.36
N ALA A 56 12.18 2.85 -7.82
CA ALA A 56 10.85 2.62 -8.39
C ALA A 56 9.97 3.88 -8.37
N TYR A 57 10.10 4.73 -7.36
CA TYR A 57 9.31 5.95 -7.21
C TYR A 57 9.41 6.91 -8.40
N SER A 58 10.54 6.96 -9.08
CA SER A 58 10.70 7.81 -10.26
C SER A 58 9.84 7.36 -11.45
N GLN A 59 9.39 6.12 -11.48
CA GLN A 59 8.74 5.47 -12.62
C GLN A 59 7.30 5.05 -12.32
N ALA A 60 7.03 4.55 -11.11
CA ALA A 60 5.75 3.97 -10.72
C ALA A 60 5.11 4.66 -9.52
N VAL A 61 3.80 4.53 -9.38
CA VAL A 61 3.08 4.85 -8.15
C VAL A 61 3.19 3.65 -7.22
N LEU A 62 3.64 3.89 -5.99
CA LEU A 62 3.86 2.85 -4.99
C LEU A 62 2.72 2.86 -3.97
N VAL A 63 2.08 1.74 -3.76
CA VAL A 63 0.93 1.59 -2.83
C VAL A 63 1.19 0.42 -1.90
N ALA A 64 0.97 0.59 -0.60
CA ALA A 64 1.18 -0.49 0.36
C ALA A 64 0.12 -0.53 1.48
N ALA A 65 -0.06 -1.70 2.04
CA ALA A 65 -0.96 -1.95 3.16
C ALA A 65 -0.38 -1.42 4.48
N ALA A 66 -1.17 -0.66 5.26
CA ALA A 66 -0.74 -0.07 6.53
C ALA A 66 -0.56 -1.09 7.68
N GLY A 67 -1.09 -2.32 7.52
CA GLY A 67 -1.03 -3.39 8.53
C GLY A 67 -2.32 -3.58 9.31
N ASN A 68 -2.42 -4.72 10.00
CA ASN A 68 -3.68 -5.21 10.56
C ASN A 68 -3.65 -5.44 12.08
N ASP A 69 -2.78 -4.75 12.82
CA ASP A 69 -2.62 -4.94 14.26
C ASP A 69 -3.39 -3.91 15.11
N GLY A 70 -4.17 -3.03 14.47
CA GLY A 70 -4.92 -1.96 15.13
C GLY A 70 -4.02 -0.92 15.82
N LYS A 71 -2.76 -0.81 15.40
CA LYS A 71 -1.73 0.04 16.02
C LYS A 71 -1.58 1.39 15.31
N PRO A 72 -1.26 2.46 16.05
CA PRO A 72 -0.79 3.68 15.43
C PRO A 72 0.64 3.51 14.86
N ASN A 73 0.96 4.30 13.85
CA ASN A 73 2.25 4.24 13.14
C ASN A 73 3.45 4.80 13.91
N GLN A 74 3.25 5.46 15.04
CA GLN A 74 4.31 6.13 15.78
C GLN A 74 4.39 5.69 17.24
N ALA A 75 5.62 5.61 17.76
CA ALA A 75 5.89 5.25 19.15
C ALA A 75 5.27 6.23 20.16
N SER A 76 5.16 7.53 19.80
CA SER A 76 4.48 8.56 20.60
C SER A 76 3.00 8.25 20.85
N CYS A 77 2.39 7.43 19.97
CA CYS A 77 1.02 6.94 20.09
C CYS A 77 0.96 5.44 20.47
N LEU A 78 2.00 4.90 21.06
CA LEU A 78 2.14 3.49 21.44
C LEU A 78 2.11 2.51 20.25
N GLY A 79 2.64 2.93 19.10
CA GLY A 79 2.73 2.12 17.90
C GLY A 79 4.11 2.13 17.26
N ALA A 80 4.19 1.57 16.07
CA ALA A 80 5.38 1.55 15.24
C ALA A 80 4.99 1.62 13.76
N PRO A 81 5.80 2.29 12.91
CA PRO A 81 5.56 2.37 11.48
C PRO A 81 5.66 0.98 10.82
N MET A 82 4.74 0.70 9.92
CA MET A 82 4.74 -0.51 9.08
C MET A 82 5.39 -0.19 7.73
N TYR A 83 6.41 -0.93 7.36
CA TYR A 83 7.08 -0.79 6.06
C TYR A 83 6.63 -1.89 5.10
N PRO A 84 6.49 -1.58 3.79
CA PRO A 84 6.90 -0.35 3.10
C PRO A 84 5.92 0.83 3.22
N ALA A 85 4.74 0.69 3.82
CA ALA A 85 3.69 1.72 3.84
C ALA A 85 4.13 3.07 4.42
N SER A 86 5.04 3.07 5.40
CA SER A 86 5.55 4.30 6.07
C SER A 86 6.75 4.95 5.35
N HIS A 87 7.13 4.49 4.17
CA HIS A 87 8.12 5.22 3.38
C HIS A 87 7.50 6.42 2.68
N ALA A 88 8.20 7.55 2.69
CA ALA A 88 7.74 8.81 2.10
C ALA A 88 7.38 8.76 0.60
N TRP A 89 7.75 7.71 -0.10
CA TRP A 89 7.47 7.50 -1.52
C TRP A 89 6.28 6.57 -1.77
N VAL A 90 5.71 6.01 -0.72
CA VAL A 90 4.68 4.98 -0.79
C VAL A 90 3.37 5.55 -0.26
N LEU A 91 2.28 5.28 -0.93
CA LEU A 91 0.94 5.56 -0.43
C LEU A 91 0.55 4.46 0.57
N GLY A 92 0.59 4.77 1.84
CA GLY A 92 0.16 3.88 2.92
C GLY A 92 -1.37 3.85 3.01
N VAL A 93 -1.96 2.66 2.93
CA VAL A 93 -3.41 2.51 2.85
C VAL A 93 -3.96 1.80 4.08
N MET A 94 -4.80 2.52 4.82
CA MET A 94 -5.61 2.01 5.93
C MET A 94 -6.89 1.37 5.40
N ALA A 95 -7.49 0.47 6.19
CA ALA A 95 -8.75 -0.18 5.86
C ALA A 95 -9.94 0.52 6.52
N ARG A 96 -10.97 0.83 5.72
CA ARG A 96 -12.27 1.25 6.23
C ARG A 96 -13.26 0.07 6.26
N LYS A 97 -14.21 0.18 7.14
CA LYS A 97 -15.38 -0.71 7.23
C LYS A 97 -16.65 0.12 7.08
N GLU A 98 -17.60 -0.38 6.31
CA GLU A 98 -18.96 0.16 6.30
C GLU A 98 -19.73 -0.33 7.51
N LEU A 99 -20.49 0.57 8.14
CA LEU A 99 -21.42 0.21 9.21
C LEU A 99 -22.83 0.38 8.68
N PRO A 100 -23.69 -0.64 8.76
CA PRO A 100 -25.01 -0.67 8.10
C PRO A 100 -25.97 0.48 8.45
N ASN A 101 -25.75 1.12 9.61
CA ASN A 101 -26.65 2.17 10.12
C ASN A 101 -25.94 3.49 10.47
N ALA A 102 -24.70 3.67 10.06
CA ALA A 102 -23.93 4.87 10.37
C ALA A 102 -23.65 5.66 9.09
N LYS A 103 -23.86 6.98 9.15
CA LYS A 103 -23.42 7.88 8.09
C LYS A 103 -21.94 8.18 8.29
N GLY A 104 -21.10 7.69 7.38
CA GLY A 104 -19.66 7.97 7.36
C GLY A 104 -18.79 6.74 7.19
N ASP A 105 -17.53 7.00 6.95
CA ASP A 105 -16.49 6.00 6.80
C ASP A 105 -15.80 5.78 8.14
N TYR A 106 -15.73 4.54 8.57
CA TYR A 106 -15.11 4.17 9.83
C TYR A 106 -13.84 3.37 9.57
N LEU A 107 -12.78 3.73 10.27
CA LEU A 107 -11.57 2.93 10.29
C LEU A 107 -11.92 1.53 10.82
N ALA A 108 -11.50 0.50 10.10
CA ALA A 108 -11.67 -0.87 10.57
C ALA A 108 -10.82 -1.10 11.83
N GLY A 109 -11.40 -1.73 12.86
CA GLY A 109 -10.74 -1.88 14.16
C GLY A 109 -9.40 -2.62 14.13
N PHE A 110 -9.19 -3.46 13.12
CA PHE A 110 -7.92 -4.15 12.88
C PHE A 110 -6.89 -3.28 12.15
N SER A 111 -7.33 -2.24 11.42
CA SER A 111 -6.40 -1.44 10.62
C SER A 111 -5.41 -0.70 11.50
N ASN A 112 -4.13 -0.78 11.14
CA ASN A 112 -3.18 0.21 11.62
C ASN A 112 -3.65 1.60 11.17
N ARG A 113 -3.29 2.63 11.94
CA ARG A 113 -3.80 3.98 11.76
C ARG A 113 -2.74 5.04 11.84
N GLU A 114 -3.01 6.13 11.15
CA GLU A 114 -2.22 7.35 11.27
C GLU A 114 -2.29 7.88 12.70
N CYS A 115 -1.14 8.30 13.20
CA CYS A 115 -1.04 9.09 14.41
C CYS A 115 -0.62 10.50 14.01
N VAL A 116 -1.55 11.41 13.98
CA VAL A 116 -1.27 12.79 13.62
C VAL A 116 -0.25 13.39 14.60
N SER A 117 0.97 13.54 14.15
CA SER A 117 2.06 14.17 14.87
C SER A 117 2.74 15.21 13.98
N SER A 118 3.65 15.98 14.58
CA SER A 118 4.46 16.99 13.88
C SER A 118 5.41 16.41 12.83
N ASN A 119 5.51 15.09 12.70
CA ASN A 119 6.48 14.42 11.83
C ASN A 119 5.94 14.06 10.43
N GLY A 120 4.74 14.49 10.10
CA GLY A 120 4.12 14.24 8.79
C GLY A 120 3.10 13.11 8.79
N ILE A 121 2.53 12.85 7.62
CA ILE A 121 1.55 11.81 7.37
C ILE A 121 2.30 10.62 6.76
N GLU A 122 2.11 9.42 7.32
CA GLU A 122 2.75 8.18 6.86
C GLU A 122 1.74 7.21 6.23
N TYR A 123 0.45 7.28 6.63
CA TYR A 123 -0.64 6.54 6.00
C TYR A 123 -1.66 7.53 5.45
N GLU A 124 -1.62 7.75 4.16
CA GLU A 124 -2.28 8.87 3.49
C GLU A 124 -3.74 8.62 3.17
N LEU A 125 -4.11 7.38 2.96
CA LEU A 125 -5.41 7.03 2.41
C LEU A 125 -6.10 5.94 3.22
N MET A 126 -7.42 5.95 3.11
CA MET A 126 -8.27 4.89 3.63
C MET A 126 -9.18 4.39 2.51
N ALA A 127 -9.23 3.08 2.32
CA ALA A 127 -10.05 2.44 1.30
C ALA A 127 -10.85 1.26 1.86
N PRO A 128 -11.91 0.80 1.19
CA PRO A 128 -12.65 -0.38 1.60
C PRO A 128 -11.73 -1.58 1.79
N GLY A 129 -11.74 -2.18 2.99
CA GLY A 129 -10.85 -3.27 3.35
C GLY A 129 -11.50 -4.30 4.27
N ALA A 130 -12.82 -4.22 4.51
CA ALA A 130 -13.55 -5.20 5.30
C ALA A 130 -14.58 -5.92 4.42
N GLU A 131 -14.58 -7.25 4.51
CA GLU A 131 -15.51 -8.13 3.77
C GLU A 131 -15.46 -7.95 2.24
N ILE A 132 -14.24 -7.80 1.70
CA ILE A 132 -14.00 -7.60 0.29
C ILE A 132 -14.01 -8.96 -0.43
N TRP A 133 -14.98 -9.14 -1.30
CA TRP A 133 -15.08 -10.33 -2.16
C TRP A 133 -14.03 -10.30 -3.27
N SER A 134 -13.31 -11.40 -3.43
CA SER A 134 -12.32 -11.56 -4.50
C SER A 134 -12.14 -13.02 -4.88
N THR A 135 -11.39 -13.23 -5.95
CA THR A 135 -11.01 -14.56 -6.45
C THR A 135 -9.98 -15.22 -5.54
N LEU A 136 -10.09 -16.51 -5.41
CA LEU A 136 -9.12 -17.39 -4.75
C LEU A 136 -8.61 -18.46 -5.73
N PRO A 137 -7.55 -19.21 -5.39
CA PRO A 137 -7.16 -20.41 -6.11
C PRO A 137 -8.36 -21.36 -6.33
N ASP A 138 -8.25 -22.27 -7.29
CA ASP A 138 -9.24 -23.29 -7.60
C ASP A 138 -10.61 -22.75 -8.05
N ASN A 139 -10.61 -21.59 -8.71
CA ASN A 139 -11.83 -20.92 -9.22
C ASN A 139 -12.88 -20.66 -8.12
N SER A 140 -12.43 -20.41 -6.91
CA SER A 140 -13.30 -20.08 -5.80
C SER A 140 -13.30 -18.57 -5.52
N TYR A 141 -14.22 -18.13 -4.65
CA TYR A 141 -14.37 -16.75 -4.22
C TYR A 141 -14.58 -16.72 -2.71
N SER A 142 -14.04 -15.71 -2.04
CA SER A 142 -14.32 -15.47 -0.63
C SER A 142 -14.21 -13.99 -0.28
N ALA A 143 -14.84 -13.61 0.82
CA ALA A 143 -14.70 -12.29 1.41
C ALA A 143 -13.57 -12.29 2.44
N TRP A 144 -12.60 -11.41 2.27
CA TRP A 144 -11.50 -11.22 3.22
C TRP A 144 -11.48 -9.78 3.74
N SER A 145 -10.90 -9.62 4.93
CA SER A 145 -10.72 -8.30 5.55
C SER A 145 -9.25 -8.06 5.84
N GLY A 146 -8.78 -6.84 5.54
CA GLY A 146 -7.40 -6.43 5.77
C GLY A 146 -7.05 -5.17 5.00
N THR A 147 -6.01 -4.48 5.44
CA THR A 147 -5.39 -3.41 4.66
C THR A 147 -4.81 -3.93 3.33
N SER A 148 -4.50 -5.24 3.27
CA SER A 148 -4.13 -5.94 2.03
C SER A 148 -5.23 -5.93 0.97
N MET A 149 -6.51 -5.80 1.37
CA MET A 149 -7.67 -5.66 0.48
C MET A 149 -7.95 -4.19 0.15
N ALA A 150 -7.58 -3.28 1.02
CA ALA A 150 -7.72 -1.84 0.81
C ALA A 150 -6.67 -1.29 -0.18
N ALA A 151 -5.42 -1.73 -0.08
CA ALA A 151 -4.33 -1.27 -0.93
C ALA A 151 -4.60 -1.45 -2.44
N PRO A 152 -5.08 -2.60 -2.94
CA PRO A 152 -5.36 -2.77 -4.36
C PRO A 152 -6.51 -1.90 -4.88
N VAL A 153 -7.44 -1.45 -4.03
CA VAL A 153 -8.46 -0.46 -4.42
C VAL A 153 -7.79 0.87 -4.77
N VAL A 154 -6.87 1.33 -3.93
CA VAL A 154 -6.06 2.54 -4.20
C VAL A 154 -5.17 2.35 -5.42
N ALA A 155 -4.53 1.20 -5.56
CA ALA A 155 -3.73 0.88 -6.74
C ALA A 155 -4.55 0.96 -8.04
N GLY A 156 -5.77 0.43 -8.03
CA GLY A 156 -6.71 0.55 -9.16
C GLY A 156 -7.07 2.00 -9.48
N MET A 157 -7.28 2.84 -8.47
CA MET A 157 -7.49 4.28 -8.64
C MET A 157 -6.24 4.98 -9.22
N ALA A 158 -5.06 4.60 -8.75
CA ALA A 158 -3.80 5.10 -9.29
C ALA A 158 -3.61 4.74 -10.77
N VAL A 159 -4.01 3.53 -11.19
CA VAL A 159 -4.02 3.13 -12.61
C VAL A 159 -4.94 4.04 -13.44
N LEU A 160 -6.13 4.37 -12.93
CA LEU A 160 -7.04 5.30 -13.62
C LEU A 160 -6.43 6.71 -13.73
N ALA A 161 -5.78 7.18 -12.67
CA ALA A 161 -5.06 8.45 -12.67
C ALA A 161 -3.93 8.45 -13.71
N ARG A 162 -3.13 7.37 -13.78
CA ARG A 162 -2.07 7.20 -14.78
C ARG A 162 -2.60 7.17 -16.21
N THR A 163 -3.77 6.62 -16.43
CA THR A 163 -4.42 6.66 -17.75
C THR A 163 -4.73 8.08 -18.20
N ARG A 164 -5.11 8.96 -17.27
CA ARG A 164 -5.45 10.36 -17.55
C ARG A 164 -4.20 11.25 -17.62
N TRP A 165 -3.22 10.98 -16.77
CA TRP A 165 -1.95 11.69 -16.65
C TRP A 165 -0.78 10.72 -16.70
N PRO A 166 -0.34 10.31 -17.89
CA PRO A 166 0.67 9.25 -18.05
C PRO A 166 2.07 9.66 -17.62
N ASP A 167 2.38 10.96 -17.66
CA ASP A 167 3.71 11.45 -17.31
C ASP A 167 3.88 11.55 -15.79
N LYS A 168 4.66 10.63 -15.23
CA LYS A 168 4.97 10.57 -13.80
C LYS A 168 5.74 11.80 -13.29
N SER A 169 6.44 12.52 -14.16
CA SER A 169 7.14 13.76 -13.80
C SER A 169 6.20 14.90 -13.43
N THR A 170 4.94 14.84 -13.88
CA THR A 170 3.92 15.86 -13.58
C THR A 170 3.27 15.70 -12.21
N TYR A 171 3.44 14.55 -11.57
CA TYR A 171 2.94 14.28 -10.22
C TYR A 171 3.78 13.22 -9.53
N SER A 172 3.74 13.20 -8.21
CA SER A 172 4.38 12.18 -7.39
C SER A 172 3.36 11.60 -6.41
N SER A 173 3.69 10.49 -5.77
CA SER A 173 2.88 9.97 -4.65
C SER A 173 2.69 11.05 -3.58
N ARG A 174 3.70 11.88 -3.34
CA ARG A 174 3.59 13.06 -2.46
C ARG A 174 2.65 14.13 -2.97
N PHE A 175 2.53 14.29 -4.27
CA PHE A 175 1.67 15.34 -4.84
C PHE A 175 0.18 15.06 -4.64
N ILE A 176 -0.20 13.79 -4.57
CA ILE A 176 -1.57 13.39 -4.23
C ILE A 176 -1.92 13.86 -2.80
N MET A 177 -0.91 14.12 -1.97
CA MET A 177 -1.05 14.56 -0.58
C MET A 177 -0.89 16.06 -0.36
N GLY A 178 -0.64 16.82 -1.42
CA GLY A 178 -0.33 18.24 -1.33
C GLY A 178 1.13 18.52 -0.96
N PRO A 179 1.57 19.79 -1.09
CA PRO A 179 2.92 20.15 -0.76
C PRO A 179 3.15 19.97 0.75
N VAL A 180 4.02 19.06 1.09
CA VAL A 180 4.61 19.04 2.43
C VAL A 180 5.66 20.13 2.40
N GLY A 181 5.33 21.28 3.01
CA GLY A 181 6.26 22.38 3.17
C GLY A 181 7.46 22.00 4.03
#